data_17977b09b7a505b2125ca0af0957bf33
#
_entry.id   17977b09b7a505b2125ca0af0957bf33
#
_cell.length_a   1.000
_cell.length_b   1.000
_cell.length_c   1.000
_cell.angle_alpha   90.00
_cell.angle_beta   90.00
_cell.angle_gamma   90.00
#
_symmetry.space_group_name_H-M   'P 1'
#
loop_
_entity.id
_entity.type
_entity.pdbx_description
1 polymer ?
#
loop_
_entity_poly.entity_id
_entity_poly.type
_entity_poly.pdbx_seq_one_letter_code
_entity_poly.pdbx_strand_id
1 'polypeptide(L)'
;MPTPSQAIVETLSNLGVSVIFSLSGNQIMPIYDACIDVDIRIIHTRNEASAVYMAEAYAQMSGNIGVALVTAGPGLLNAVSALYSATRSETPVLLLSGDAALAMDGRGGFQELDQMSVTSPITKKSVRPSDPKLILSNLTDCIHTALNGTPGPVHLALAFDVLDSKETLDPILSPNLTNDTNPMSE
;
A
#
# COMPACT_ATOMS: atom_id res chain seq x y z
N MET A 1 -14.02 -6.31 -17.05
CA MET A 1 -12.61 -6.12 -16.65
C MET A 1 -12.62 -5.16 -15.48
N PRO A 2 -11.87 -5.44 -14.42
CA PRO A 2 -11.89 -4.66 -13.19
C PRO A 2 -11.27 -3.26 -13.36
N THR A 3 -11.76 -2.32 -12.57
CA THR A 3 -11.16 -0.98 -12.43
C THR A 3 -9.80 -1.08 -11.72
N PRO A 4 -8.95 -0.02 -11.71
CA PRO A 4 -7.68 -0.06 -11.00
C PRO A 4 -7.81 -0.42 -9.51
N SER A 5 -8.80 0.11 -8.82
CA SER A 5 -9.07 -0.22 -7.40
C SER A 5 -9.46 -1.69 -7.22
N GLN A 6 -10.34 -2.22 -8.05
CA GLN A 6 -10.71 -3.63 -8.04
C GLN A 6 -9.51 -4.52 -8.33
N ALA A 7 -8.72 -4.19 -9.36
CA ALA A 7 -7.53 -4.96 -9.73
C ALA A 7 -6.46 -4.97 -8.62
N ILE A 8 -6.27 -3.86 -7.89
CA ILE A 8 -5.40 -3.81 -6.69
C ILE A 8 -5.90 -4.81 -5.65
N VAL A 9 -7.17 -4.74 -5.29
CA VAL A 9 -7.75 -5.54 -4.22
C VAL A 9 -7.79 -7.02 -4.58
N GLU A 10 -8.17 -7.37 -5.80
CA GLU A 10 -8.12 -8.74 -6.30
C GLU A 10 -6.66 -9.28 -6.33
N THR A 11 -5.69 -8.46 -6.74
CA THR A 11 -4.27 -8.83 -6.69
C THR A 11 -3.82 -9.08 -5.24
N LEU A 12 -4.18 -8.23 -4.28
CA LEU A 12 -3.87 -8.43 -2.87
C LEU A 12 -4.51 -9.72 -2.33
N SER A 13 -5.77 -10.00 -2.69
CA SER A 13 -6.46 -11.25 -2.32
C SER A 13 -5.75 -12.47 -2.89
N ASN A 14 -5.35 -12.43 -4.17
CA ASN A 14 -4.60 -13.52 -4.81
C ASN A 14 -3.23 -13.77 -4.18
N LEU A 15 -2.67 -12.74 -3.51
CA LEU A 15 -1.44 -12.82 -2.72
C LEU A 15 -1.66 -13.29 -1.28
N GLY A 16 -2.88 -13.65 -0.91
CA GLY A 16 -3.23 -14.14 0.43
C GLY A 16 -3.44 -13.03 1.46
N VAL A 17 -3.57 -11.77 1.04
CA VAL A 17 -3.97 -10.70 1.95
C VAL A 17 -5.45 -10.85 2.26
N SER A 18 -5.79 -11.08 3.53
CA SER A 18 -7.17 -11.25 4.01
C SER A 18 -7.64 -10.10 4.91
N VAL A 19 -6.74 -9.18 5.26
CA VAL A 19 -7.07 -8.04 6.13
C VAL A 19 -6.27 -6.80 5.73
N ILE A 20 -6.96 -5.67 5.76
CA ILE A 20 -6.38 -4.33 5.60
C ILE A 20 -6.74 -3.50 6.83
N PHE A 21 -5.76 -2.88 7.46
CA PHE A 21 -5.96 -1.96 8.59
C PHE A 21 -6.04 -0.54 8.05
N SER A 22 -7.10 0.21 8.40
CA SER A 22 -7.36 1.48 7.72
C SER A 22 -8.07 2.52 8.57
N LEU A 23 -7.82 3.79 8.27
CA LEU A 23 -8.69 4.89 8.59
C LEU A 23 -9.22 5.49 7.28
N SER A 24 -10.55 5.53 7.15
CA SER A 24 -11.21 5.97 5.91
C SER A 24 -10.94 7.44 5.57
N GLY A 25 -10.94 7.73 4.28
CA GLY A 25 -10.83 9.08 3.74
C GLY A 25 -11.21 9.12 2.27
N ASN A 26 -11.47 10.30 1.74
CA ASN A 26 -12.07 10.46 0.43
C ASN A 26 -11.27 9.80 -0.70
N GLN A 27 -9.94 9.96 -0.71
CA GLN A 27 -9.10 9.52 -1.82
C GLN A 27 -8.95 7.99 -1.91
N ILE A 28 -9.33 7.25 -0.87
CA ILE A 28 -9.20 5.79 -0.81
C ILE A 28 -10.53 5.05 -0.84
N MET A 29 -11.65 5.76 -0.98
CA MET A 29 -12.98 5.13 -1.02
C MET A 29 -13.13 4.09 -2.13
N PRO A 30 -12.54 4.24 -3.34
CA PRO A 30 -12.60 3.19 -4.36
C PRO A 30 -11.98 1.85 -3.91
N ILE A 31 -10.97 1.86 -3.03
CA ILE A 31 -10.40 0.62 -2.45
C ILE A 31 -11.39 -0.01 -1.45
N TYR A 32 -12.06 0.81 -0.64
CA TYR A 32 -13.09 0.33 0.29
C TYR A 32 -14.23 -0.35 -0.45
N ASP A 33 -14.71 0.28 -1.53
CA ASP A 33 -15.77 -0.26 -2.37
C ASP A 33 -15.35 -1.59 -3.02
N ALA A 34 -14.15 -1.65 -3.56
CA ALA A 34 -13.60 -2.86 -4.17
C ALA A 34 -13.45 -4.03 -3.17
N CYS A 35 -13.21 -3.76 -1.88
CA CYS A 35 -13.11 -4.80 -0.85
C CYS A 35 -14.44 -5.49 -0.55
N ILE A 36 -15.58 -4.93 -0.96
CA ILE A 36 -16.91 -5.54 -0.74
C ILE A 36 -17.06 -6.82 -1.58
N ASP A 37 -16.44 -6.85 -2.75
CA ASP A 37 -16.58 -7.94 -3.73
C ASP A 37 -15.55 -9.07 -3.55
N VAL A 38 -14.61 -8.93 -2.62
CA VAL A 38 -13.56 -9.90 -2.32
C VAL A 38 -13.50 -10.20 -0.83
N ASP A 39 -12.91 -11.34 -0.45
CA ASP A 39 -12.76 -11.75 0.95
C ASP A 39 -11.58 -11.03 1.66
N ILE A 40 -11.59 -9.69 1.62
CA ILE A 40 -10.66 -8.86 2.36
C ILE A 40 -11.41 -8.05 3.40
N ARG A 41 -11.12 -8.30 4.67
CA ARG A 41 -11.72 -7.57 5.78
C ARG A 41 -10.99 -6.28 6.07
N ILE A 42 -11.69 -5.14 6.09
CA ILE A 42 -11.14 -3.88 6.56
C ILE A 42 -11.33 -3.77 8.08
N ILE A 43 -10.22 -3.62 8.81
CA ILE A 43 -10.22 -3.29 10.24
C ILE A 43 -10.07 -1.78 10.37
N HIS A 44 -11.16 -1.14 10.75
CA HIS A 44 -11.20 0.31 10.89
C HIS A 44 -10.53 0.78 12.18
N THR A 45 -9.65 1.78 12.07
CA THR A 45 -8.95 2.41 13.20
C THR A 45 -9.46 3.83 13.43
N ARG A 46 -9.04 4.46 14.53
CA ARG A 46 -9.33 5.87 14.83
C ARG A 46 -8.09 6.77 14.71
N ASN A 47 -6.99 6.20 14.28
CA ASN A 47 -5.74 6.91 14.04
C ASN A 47 -4.92 6.11 13.02
N GLU A 48 -4.29 6.77 12.08
CA GLU A 48 -3.56 6.15 10.97
C GLU A 48 -2.30 5.42 11.46
N ALA A 49 -1.61 5.95 12.48
CA ALA A 49 -0.49 5.23 13.08
C ALA A 49 -0.94 3.88 13.65
N SER A 50 -2.15 3.81 14.22
CA SER A 50 -2.70 2.55 14.71
C SER A 50 -2.89 1.54 13.59
N ALA A 51 -3.32 1.99 12.39
CA ALA A 51 -3.45 1.10 11.23
C ALA A 51 -2.10 0.48 10.84
N VAL A 52 -1.03 1.28 10.82
CA VAL A 52 0.32 0.80 10.51
C VAL A 52 0.87 -0.11 11.60
N TYR A 53 0.72 0.23 12.89
CA TYR A 53 1.14 -0.66 14.00
C TYR A 53 0.39 -2.00 14.00
N MET A 54 -0.90 -1.99 13.66
CA MET A 54 -1.67 -3.24 13.54
C MET A 54 -1.20 -4.07 12.34
N ALA A 55 -0.89 -3.45 11.21
CA ALA A 55 -0.29 -4.11 10.06
C ALA A 55 1.09 -4.70 10.40
N GLU A 56 1.94 -3.95 11.11
CA GLU A 56 3.25 -4.42 11.59
C GLU A 56 3.10 -5.65 12.49
N ALA A 57 2.26 -5.57 13.52
CA ALA A 57 2.02 -6.68 14.43
C ALA A 57 1.44 -7.91 13.72
N TYR A 58 0.51 -7.69 12.77
CA TYR A 58 -0.05 -8.76 11.94
C TYR A 58 1.04 -9.45 11.12
N ALA A 59 1.92 -8.68 10.48
CA ALA A 59 3.01 -9.26 9.70
C ALA A 59 3.96 -10.11 10.57
N GLN A 60 4.33 -9.62 11.74
CA GLN A 60 5.20 -10.35 12.68
C GLN A 60 4.58 -11.66 13.17
N MET A 61 3.27 -11.66 13.41
CA MET A 61 2.57 -12.83 13.96
C MET A 61 2.16 -13.85 12.90
N SER A 62 1.81 -13.39 11.68
CA SER A 62 1.34 -14.27 10.61
C SER A 62 2.45 -14.77 9.68
N GLY A 63 3.60 -14.08 9.64
CA GLY A 63 4.65 -14.31 8.65
C GLY A 63 4.31 -13.80 7.25
N ASN A 64 3.17 -13.09 7.08
CA ASN A 64 2.74 -12.49 5.82
C ASN A 64 3.01 -10.98 5.81
N ILE A 65 2.85 -10.34 4.65
CA ILE A 65 2.92 -8.88 4.59
C ILE A 65 1.73 -8.24 5.32
N GLY A 66 1.99 -7.22 6.13
CA GLY A 66 0.94 -6.41 6.73
C GLY A 66 0.53 -5.28 5.79
N VAL A 67 -0.77 -5.02 5.67
CA VAL A 67 -1.28 -3.97 4.77
C VAL A 67 -2.02 -2.90 5.57
N ALA A 68 -1.55 -1.66 5.43
CA ALA A 68 -2.24 -0.48 5.96
C ALA A 68 -2.70 0.43 4.82
N LEU A 69 -3.87 1.05 4.98
CA LEU A 69 -4.47 1.94 4.00
C LEU A 69 -4.88 3.25 4.68
N VAL A 70 -4.35 4.37 4.21
CA VAL A 70 -4.61 5.70 4.77
C VAL A 70 -4.93 6.71 3.67
N THR A 71 -5.58 7.82 4.03
CA THR A 71 -5.84 8.89 3.07
C THR A 71 -4.61 9.77 2.82
N ALA A 72 -4.76 10.74 1.92
CA ALA A 72 -3.72 11.67 1.50
C ALA A 72 -3.28 12.65 2.61
N GLY A 73 -2.15 13.29 2.40
CA GLY A 73 -1.66 14.43 3.20
C GLY A 73 -1.59 14.13 4.69
N PRO A 74 -2.46 14.74 5.53
CA PRO A 74 -2.46 14.51 6.98
C PRO A 74 -2.63 13.04 7.38
N GLY A 75 -3.37 12.25 6.60
CA GLY A 75 -3.53 10.81 6.86
C GLY A 75 -2.20 10.07 6.72
N LEU A 76 -1.45 10.31 5.65
CA LEU A 76 -0.11 9.77 5.52
C LEU A 76 0.81 10.26 6.65
N LEU A 77 0.83 11.57 6.93
CA LEU A 77 1.73 12.13 7.95
C LEU A 77 1.51 11.51 9.32
N ASN A 78 0.26 11.21 9.70
CA ASN A 78 -0.05 10.51 10.94
C ASN A 78 0.49 9.06 10.97
N ALA A 79 0.66 8.42 9.82
CA ALA A 79 1.17 7.06 9.69
C ALA A 79 2.71 6.96 9.75
N VAL A 80 3.43 8.06 9.48
CA VAL A 80 4.90 8.08 9.28
C VAL A 80 5.68 7.54 10.48
N SER A 81 5.30 7.90 11.70
CA SER A 81 6.00 7.43 12.91
C SER A 81 5.91 5.91 13.07
N ALA A 82 4.74 5.33 12.80
CA ALA A 82 4.55 3.89 12.86
C ALA A 82 5.26 3.18 11.68
N LEU A 83 5.32 3.80 10.51
CA LEU A 83 6.06 3.28 9.36
C LEU A 83 7.57 3.19 9.67
N TYR A 84 8.11 4.19 10.39
CA TYR A 84 9.50 4.15 10.86
C TYR A 84 9.73 3.03 11.89
N SER A 85 8.73 2.70 12.74
CA SER A 85 8.81 1.52 13.61
C SER A 85 9.00 0.24 12.81
N ALA A 86 8.18 0.02 11.78
CA ALA A 86 8.29 -1.14 10.90
C ALA A 86 9.67 -1.23 10.19
N THR A 87 10.29 -0.08 9.88
CA THR A 87 11.66 -0.04 9.35
C THR A 87 12.66 -0.56 10.37
N ARG A 88 12.54 -0.14 11.63
CA ARG A 88 13.47 -0.51 12.70
C ARG A 88 13.30 -1.95 13.17
N SER A 89 12.11 -2.49 13.06
CA SER A 89 11.77 -3.89 13.37
C SER A 89 11.93 -4.84 12.17
N GLU A 90 12.39 -4.33 11.02
CA GLU A 90 12.57 -5.12 9.79
C GLU A 90 11.30 -5.91 9.41
N THR A 91 10.15 -5.25 9.54
CA THR A 91 8.86 -5.89 9.32
C THR A 91 8.26 -5.48 7.96
N PRO A 92 7.83 -6.45 7.12
CA PRO A 92 7.25 -6.14 5.81
C PRO A 92 5.85 -5.55 5.96
N VAL A 93 5.74 -4.25 5.73
CA VAL A 93 4.47 -3.51 5.72
C VAL A 93 4.29 -2.82 4.38
N LEU A 94 3.16 -3.05 3.73
CA LEU A 94 2.70 -2.28 2.59
C LEU A 94 1.81 -1.15 3.10
N LEU A 95 2.28 0.09 3.01
CA LEU A 95 1.45 1.26 3.22
C LEU A 95 0.89 1.72 1.87
N LEU A 96 -0.42 1.61 1.71
CA LEU A 96 -1.17 2.25 0.64
C LEU A 96 -1.68 3.60 1.13
N SER A 97 -1.40 4.67 0.41
CA SER A 97 -1.99 5.97 0.70
C SER A 97 -2.77 6.51 -0.49
N GLY A 98 -3.90 7.15 -0.22
CA GLY A 98 -4.50 8.03 -1.22
C GLY A 98 -3.58 9.24 -1.48
N ASP A 99 -3.74 9.87 -2.63
CA ASP A 99 -3.02 11.09 -2.96
C ASP A 99 -3.91 12.06 -3.75
N ALA A 100 -3.50 13.32 -3.82
CA ALA A 100 -4.14 14.31 -4.67
C ALA A 100 -4.10 13.86 -6.13
N ALA A 101 -5.08 14.28 -6.94
CA ALA A 101 -5.10 13.98 -8.36
C ALA A 101 -3.85 14.55 -9.05
N LEU A 102 -3.24 13.78 -9.95
CA LEU A 102 -2.07 14.21 -10.74
C LEU A 102 -2.32 15.53 -11.48
N ALA A 103 -3.54 15.73 -11.98
CA ALA A 103 -3.94 16.95 -12.65
C ALA A 103 -3.84 18.22 -11.76
N MET A 104 -3.76 18.01 -10.43
CA MET A 104 -3.67 19.09 -9.44
C MET A 104 -2.24 19.31 -8.90
N ASP A 105 -1.26 18.57 -9.38
CA ASP A 105 0.12 18.68 -8.91
C ASP A 105 0.66 20.12 -9.03
N GLY A 106 1.18 20.63 -7.91
CA GLY A 106 1.70 22.00 -7.79
C GLY A 106 0.63 23.10 -7.82
N ARG A 107 -0.65 22.75 -7.73
CA ARG A 107 -1.77 23.70 -7.78
C ARG A 107 -2.52 23.84 -6.45
N GLY A 108 -2.03 23.23 -5.37
CA GLY A 108 -2.69 23.26 -4.07
C GLY A 108 -3.93 22.36 -4.02
N GLY A 109 -3.86 21.18 -4.61
CA GLY A 109 -4.93 20.18 -4.55
C GLY A 109 -5.27 19.83 -3.11
N PHE A 110 -6.51 19.34 -2.88
CA PHE A 110 -6.94 18.96 -1.54
C PHE A 110 -6.04 17.86 -0.97
N GLN A 111 -5.41 18.14 0.16
CA GLN A 111 -4.44 17.27 0.85
C GLN A 111 -3.20 16.93 0.01
N GLU A 112 -2.85 17.77 -0.95
CA GLU A 112 -1.61 17.63 -1.74
C GLU A 112 -0.39 17.66 -0.82
N LEU A 113 0.50 16.69 -1.00
CA LEU A 113 1.75 16.55 -0.28
C LEU A 113 2.76 15.82 -1.18
N ASP A 114 4.02 16.23 -1.18
CA ASP A 114 5.09 15.39 -1.72
C ASP A 114 5.33 14.20 -0.78
N GLN A 115 4.48 13.17 -0.96
CA GLN A 115 4.49 11.96 -0.12
C GLN A 115 5.79 11.18 -0.27
N MET A 116 6.39 11.19 -1.48
CA MET A 116 7.63 10.46 -1.77
C MET A 116 8.80 11.02 -0.96
N SER A 117 8.93 12.34 -0.87
CA SER A 117 9.98 12.97 -0.07
C SER A 117 9.85 12.66 1.42
N VAL A 118 8.63 12.42 1.91
CA VAL A 118 8.38 12.08 3.32
C VAL A 118 8.70 10.61 3.61
N THR A 119 8.34 9.69 2.71
CA THR A 119 8.39 8.25 2.99
C THR A 119 9.66 7.55 2.47
N SER A 120 10.29 8.06 1.41
CA SER A 120 11.50 7.45 0.85
C SER A 120 12.65 7.27 1.85
N PRO A 121 12.91 8.19 2.80
CA PRO A 121 13.98 8.01 3.78
C PRO A 121 13.74 6.90 4.81
N ILE A 122 12.49 6.45 4.94
CA ILE A 122 12.05 5.52 5.99
C ILE A 122 11.39 4.25 5.44
N THR A 123 11.51 4.00 4.15
CA THR A 123 10.96 2.79 3.50
C THR A 123 12.00 2.18 2.58
N LYS A 124 11.88 0.90 2.29
CA LYS A 124 12.71 0.24 1.29
C LYS A 124 12.39 0.72 -0.12
N LYS A 125 11.14 1.11 -0.35
CA LYS A 125 10.65 1.66 -1.63
C LYS A 125 9.44 2.54 -1.39
N SER A 126 9.41 3.67 -2.09
CA SER A 126 8.25 4.56 -2.14
C SER A 126 7.97 4.94 -3.59
N VAL A 127 6.74 4.74 -4.05
CA VAL A 127 6.36 4.90 -5.46
C VAL A 127 5.01 5.58 -5.59
N ARG A 128 4.87 6.43 -6.62
CA ARG A 128 3.62 7.08 -7.02
C ARG A 128 3.38 6.83 -8.50
N PRO A 129 2.60 5.82 -8.89
CA PRO A 129 2.30 5.57 -10.30
C PRO A 129 1.57 6.77 -10.93
N SER A 130 2.03 7.18 -12.11
CA SER A 130 1.41 8.26 -12.90
C SER A 130 0.49 7.77 -14.03
N ASP A 131 0.44 6.46 -14.23
CA ASP A 131 -0.39 5.79 -15.24
C ASP A 131 -1.10 4.61 -14.55
N PRO A 132 -2.43 4.46 -14.71
CA PRO A 132 -3.17 3.30 -14.20
C PRO A 132 -2.52 1.96 -14.56
N LYS A 133 -1.97 1.82 -15.74
CA LYS A 133 -1.31 0.59 -16.24
C LYS A 133 -0.07 0.18 -15.44
N LEU A 134 0.53 1.12 -14.73
CA LEU A 134 1.71 0.88 -13.88
C LEU A 134 1.35 0.46 -12.45
N ILE A 135 0.08 0.58 -12.05
CA ILE A 135 -0.33 0.34 -10.65
C ILE A 135 0.04 -1.08 -10.20
N LEU A 136 -0.37 -2.09 -10.96
CA LEU A 136 -0.18 -3.50 -10.54
C LEU A 136 1.28 -3.92 -10.56
N SER A 137 2.05 -3.47 -11.55
CA SER A 137 3.50 -3.74 -11.58
C SER A 137 4.22 -3.05 -10.42
N ASN A 138 3.86 -1.82 -10.09
CA ASN A 138 4.41 -1.13 -8.91
C ASN A 138 3.97 -1.76 -7.59
N LEU A 139 2.72 -2.22 -7.49
CA LEU A 139 2.20 -2.93 -6.31
C LEU A 139 3.00 -4.21 -6.05
N THR A 140 3.15 -5.07 -7.06
CA THR A 140 3.88 -6.33 -6.93
C THR A 140 5.37 -6.11 -6.66
N ASP A 141 5.98 -5.11 -7.29
CA ASP A 141 7.37 -4.76 -7.06
C ASP A 141 7.58 -4.18 -5.63
N CYS A 142 6.63 -3.40 -5.11
CA CYS A 142 6.64 -2.99 -3.70
C CYS A 142 6.56 -4.20 -2.76
N ILE A 143 5.63 -5.13 -2.98
CA ILE A 143 5.47 -6.32 -2.14
C ILE A 143 6.73 -7.19 -2.19
N HIS A 144 7.26 -7.43 -3.39
CA HIS A 144 8.52 -8.16 -3.56
C HIS A 144 9.66 -7.46 -2.79
N THR A 145 9.78 -6.14 -2.91
CA THR A 145 10.80 -5.37 -2.20
C THR A 145 10.64 -5.45 -0.68
N ALA A 146 9.40 -5.44 -0.19
CA ALA A 146 9.13 -5.55 1.26
C ALA A 146 9.58 -6.89 1.84
N LEU A 147 9.41 -7.96 1.08
CA LEU A 147 9.64 -9.34 1.55
C LEU A 147 11.06 -9.84 1.32
N ASN A 148 11.77 -9.35 0.30
CA ASN A 148 13.08 -9.90 -0.09
C ASN A 148 14.28 -9.15 0.50
N GLY A 149 15.38 -9.87 0.76
CA GLY A 149 16.51 -9.37 1.54
C GLY A 149 16.10 -9.14 3.00
N THR A 150 16.64 -8.10 3.64
CA THR A 150 16.12 -7.65 4.94
C THR A 150 14.70 -7.14 4.77
N PRO A 151 13.68 -7.74 5.40
CA PRO A 151 12.31 -7.27 5.25
C PRO A 151 12.13 -5.83 5.75
N GLY A 152 11.10 -5.16 5.28
CA GLY A 152 10.84 -3.79 5.72
C GLY A 152 9.67 -3.15 4.98
N PRO A 153 9.25 -1.96 5.43
CA PRO A 153 8.09 -1.30 4.88
C PRO A 153 8.35 -0.72 3.50
N VAL A 154 7.28 -0.67 2.73
CA VAL A 154 7.19 -0.02 1.41
C VAL A 154 5.96 0.88 1.36
N HIS A 155 5.97 1.84 0.46
CA HIS A 155 4.88 2.79 0.29
C HIS A 155 4.46 2.88 -1.18
N LEU A 156 3.14 2.83 -1.43
CA LEU A 156 2.53 3.05 -2.73
C LEU A 156 1.46 4.15 -2.60
N ALA A 157 1.73 5.31 -3.18
CA ALA A 157 0.79 6.42 -3.23
C ALA A 157 -0.12 6.29 -4.47
N LEU A 158 -1.42 6.40 -4.25
CA LEU A 158 -2.45 6.20 -5.25
C LEU A 158 -3.15 7.55 -5.53
N ALA A 159 -2.71 8.23 -6.59
CA ALA A 159 -3.36 9.46 -7.03
C ALA A 159 -4.83 9.17 -7.37
N PHE A 160 -5.73 10.07 -6.92
CA PHE A 160 -7.18 9.82 -6.98
C PHE A 160 -7.67 9.62 -8.42
N ASP A 161 -7.21 10.44 -9.36
CA ASP A 161 -7.58 10.36 -10.78
C ASP A 161 -7.01 9.11 -11.50
N VAL A 162 -5.91 8.56 -11.00
CA VAL A 162 -5.34 7.28 -11.47
C VAL A 162 -6.13 6.11 -10.90
N LEU A 163 -6.47 6.17 -9.61
CA LEU A 163 -7.23 5.12 -8.92
C LEU A 163 -8.69 5.01 -9.41
N ASP A 164 -9.32 6.15 -9.67
CA ASP A 164 -10.73 6.27 -10.12
C ASP A 164 -10.83 6.33 -11.66
N SER A 165 -9.78 5.97 -12.39
CA SER A 165 -9.80 5.97 -13.84
C SER A 165 -10.73 4.89 -14.40
N LYS A 166 -11.18 5.08 -15.66
CA LYS A 166 -11.99 4.09 -16.38
C LYS A 166 -11.16 3.02 -17.09
N GLU A 167 -9.85 3.06 -16.91
CA GLU A 167 -8.98 1.99 -17.43
C GLU A 167 -9.34 0.67 -16.75
N THR A 168 -9.14 -0.41 -17.47
CA THR A 168 -9.37 -1.76 -16.95
C THR A 168 -8.06 -2.52 -16.90
N LEU A 169 -7.81 -3.19 -15.77
CA LEU A 169 -6.57 -3.91 -15.52
C LEU A 169 -6.86 -5.37 -15.18
N ASP A 170 -6.06 -6.28 -15.72
CA ASP A 170 -6.16 -7.69 -15.35
C ASP A 170 -5.40 -7.92 -14.03
N PRO A 171 -6.05 -8.43 -12.98
CA PRO A 171 -5.40 -8.73 -11.70
C PRO A 171 -4.28 -9.76 -11.86
N ILE A 172 -3.24 -9.64 -11.06
CA ILE A 172 -2.14 -10.60 -11.05
C ILE A 172 -2.55 -11.82 -10.23
N LEU A 173 -2.62 -13.00 -10.88
CA LEU A 173 -3.14 -14.23 -10.27
C LEU A 173 -2.11 -14.98 -9.41
N SER A 174 -0.84 -14.89 -9.75
CA SER A 174 0.26 -15.54 -9.01
C SER A 174 1.55 -14.81 -9.31
N PRO A 175 1.87 -13.76 -8.59
CA PRO A 175 3.23 -13.24 -8.65
C PRO A 175 4.14 -14.29 -8.03
N ASN A 176 5.21 -14.66 -8.72
CA ASN A 176 6.28 -15.47 -8.14
C ASN A 176 6.96 -14.64 -7.03
N LEU A 177 6.35 -14.62 -5.87
CA LEU A 177 6.97 -14.11 -4.63
C LEU A 177 7.87 -15.23 -4.07
N THR A 178 8.78 -15.75 -4.91
CA THR A 178 9.81 -16.65 -4.43
C THR A 178 10.70 -15.83 -3.51
N ASN A 179 10.63 -16.15 -2.21
CA ASN A 179 11.71 -15.78 -1.31
C ASN A 179 12.99 -16.40 -1.89
N ASP A 180 13.84 -15.59 -2.49
CA ASP A 180 15.24 -15.95 -2.66
C ASP A 180 15.87 -15.97 -1.25
N THR A 181 15.48 -16.95 -0.46
CA THR A 181 16.22 -17.36 0.72
C THR A 181 17.48 -18.01 0.21
N ASN A 182 18.46 -17.18 -0.16
CA ASN A 182 19.81 -17.66 -0.27
C ASN A 182 20.24 -18.01 1.16
N PRO A 183 20.46 -19.28 1.53
CA PRO A 183 20.96 -19.61 2.85
C PRO A 183 22.35 -18.95 2.91
N MET A 184 22.55 -18.08 3.90
CA MET A 184 23.89 -17.57 4.21
C MET A 184 24.80 -18.78 4.34
N SER A 185 25.72 -18.92 3.41
CA SER A 185 26.86 -19.84 3.54
C SER A 185 27.64 -19.43 4.78
N GLU A 186 27.78 -20.37 5.67
CA GLU A 186 28.59 -20.34 6.89
C GLU A 186 30.00 -19.75 6.70
#